data_35f446738dc143084079f4168b63c8ad
#
_entry.id   35f446738dc143084079f4168b63c8ad
#
_cell.length_a   1.000
_cell.length_b   1.000
_cell.length_c   1.000
_cell.angle_alpha   90.00
_cell.angle_beta   90.00
_cell.angle_gamma   90.00
#
_symmetry.space_group_name_H-M   'P 1'
#
loop_
_entity.id
_entity.type
_entity.pdbx_description
1 polymer ?
#
loop_
_entity_poly.entity_id
_entity_poly.type
_entity_poly.pdbx_seq_one_letter_code
_entity_poly.pdbx_strand_id
1 'polypeptide(L)'
;MNRRRVGMGSLVRLDHVSYAVDIDAFPSTVSRLGALLGAPFTDGGVHPRYGTRNAVLPLIPGCYVEVVAPLDHPSTDAMPFGRAVRRRAALGGGWLGWVVGVDDLAPFEKRLGRPSAEGHRRRPDGVLLEWRQIGLLELIEDPQIPYLIEWRCPPAQHPSAGGDGQVSITRLEIAGERGAILEWLGTPEVDPLPEVHVNWLEPADVDSAYDEAGLVAVDFATPHGPVRID
;
A
#
# COMPACT_ATOMS: atom_id res chain seq x y z
N MET A 1 -18.17 -39.08 -11.19
CA MET A 1 -16.88 -38.35 -11.32
C MET A 1 -17.02 -37.03 -10.60
N ASN A 2 -16.61 -37.00 -9.34
CA ASN A 2 -16.78 -35.85 -8.43
C ASN A 2 -15.55 -34.96 -8.57
N ARG A 3 -15.66 -33.89 -9.34
CA ARG A 3 -14.62 -32.84 -9.34
C ARG A 3 -14.72 -32.12 -7.98
N ARG A 4 -13.80 -32.40 -7.08
CA ARG A 4 -13.58 -31.62 -5.89
C ARG A 4 -13.33 -30.18 -6.36
N ARG A 5 -14.23 -29.26 -5.98
CA ARG A 5 -13.93 -27.83 -6.00
C ARG A 5 -12.75 -27.63 -5.04
N VAL A 6 -11.58 -27.44 -5.58
CA VAL A 6 -10.45 -26.85 -4.84
C VAL A 6 -10.98 -25.50 -4.39
N GLY A 7 -11.00 -25.26 -3.09
CA GLY A 7 -11.42 -23.98 -2.53
C GLY A 7 -10.59 -22.89 -3.21
N MET A 8 -11.25 -21.98 -3.90
CA MET A 8 -10.64 -20.74 -4.35
C MET A 8 -10.30 -19.96 -3.08
N GLY A 9 -9.04 -20.06 -2.63
CA GLY A 9 -8.48 -19.08 -1.74
C GLY A 9 -8.69 -17.72 -2.41
N SER A 10 -9.19 -16.75 -1.66
CA SER A 10 -9.28 -15.37 -2.12
C SER A 10 -7.92 -14.98 -2.70
N LEU A 11 -7.86 -14.65 -3.99
CA LEU A 11 -6.63 -14.22 -4.62
C LEU A 11 -6.21 -12.91 -3.95
N VAL A 12 -5.11 -12.97 -3.21
CA VAL A 12 -4.44 -11.77 -2.69
C VAL A 12 -3.52 -11.25 -3.78
N ARG A 13 -3.46 -9.93 -3.95
CA ARG A 13 -2.58 -9.26 -4.90
C ARG A 13 -2.02 -8.00 -4.29
N LEU A 14 -0.86 -7.56 -4.73
CA LEU A 14 -0.38 -6.24 -4.35
C LEU A 14 -1.30 -5.18 -4.96
N ASP A 15 -1.93 -4.37 -4.11
CA ASP A 15 -2.77 -3.25 -4.54
C ASP A 15 -1.93 -1.98 -4.70
N HIS A 16 -1.16 -1.63 -3.69
CA HIS A 16 -0.25 -0.50 -3.77
C HIS A 16 0.81 -0.51 -2.68
N VAL A 17 1.79 0.33 -2.86
CA VAL A 17 2.77 0.71 -1.83
C VAL A 17 2.64 2.20 -1.56
N SER A 18 2.75 2.59 -0.28
CA SER A 18 2.60 3.98 0.16
C SER A 18 3.92 4.53 0.66
N TYR A 19 4.32 5.70 0.17
CA TYR A 19 5.49 6.46 0.56
C TYR A 19 5.05 7.74 1.26
N ALA A 20 5.33 7.88 2.56
CA ALA A 20 4.92 9.04 3.35
C ALA A 20 6.00 10.10 3.37
N VAL A 21 5.59 11.37 3.32
CA VAL A 21 6.48 12.51 3.39
C VAL A 21 5.80 13.67 4.13
N ASP A 22 6.60 14.63 4.59
CA ASP A 22 6.09 15.90 5.08
C ASP A 22 5.38 16.66 3.97
N ILE A 23 4.40 17.49 4.34
CA ILE A 23 3.60 18.26 3.37
C ILE A 23 4.45 19.24 2.55
N ASP A 24 5.49 19.82 3.15
CA ASP A 24 6.39 20.74 2.45
C ASP A 24 7.30 19.99 1.46
N ALA A 25 7.66 18.74 1.75
CA ALA A 25 8.44 17.87 0.87
C ALA A 25 7.60 17.16 -0.20
N PHE A 26 6.28 17.19 -0.09
CA PHE A 26 5.38 16.42 -0.97
C PHE A 26 5.59 16.73 -2.46
N PRO A 27 5.59 18.01 -2.93
CA PRO A 27 5.74 18.28 -4.36
C PRO A 27 7.10 17.84 -4.91
N SER A 28 8.18 18.07 -4.15
CA SER A 28 9.55 17.69 -4.57
C SER A 28 9.73 16.18 -4.60
N THR A 29 9.15 15.45 -3.64
CA THR A 29 9.20 13.98 -3.61
C THR A 29 8.42 13.38 -4.77
N VAL A 30 7.20 13.86 -5.05
CA VAL A 30 6.39 13.44 -6.19
C VAL A 30 7.18 13.63 -7.51
N SER A 31 7.80 14.80 -7.68
CA SER A 31 8.62 15.07 -8.87
C SER A 31 9.85 14.17 -8.96
N ARG A 32 10.57 13.98 -7.86
CA ARG A 32 11.76 13.14 -7.80
C ARG A 32 11.44 11.66 -8.09
N LEU A 33 10.41 11.10 -7.44
CA LEU A 33 10.03 9.71 -7.67
C LEU A 33 9.49 9.50 -9.08
N GLY A 34 8.72 10.45 -9.61
CA GLY A 34 8.26 10.41 -11.00
C GLY A 34 9.42 10.41 -12.00
N ALA A 35 10.45 11.23 -11.77
CA ALA A 35 11.64 11.26 -12.60
C ALA A 35 12.46 9.96 -12.53
N LEU A 36 12.61 9.39 -11.32
CA LEU A 36 13.30 8.11 -11.12
C LEU A 36 12.59 6.95 -11.82
N LEU A 37 11.27 6.91 -11.73
CA LEU A 37 10.45 5.84 -12.31
C LEU A 37 10.16 6.06 -13.80
N GLY A 38 10.45 7.26 -14.33
CA GLY A 38 10.19 7.60 -15.74
C GLY A 38 8.71 7.77 -16.07
N ALA A 39 7.85 8.02 -15.06
CA ALA A 39 6.42 8.18 -15.23
C ALA A 39 5.84 9.20 -14.25
N PRO A 40 4.86 10.03 -14.67
CA PRO A 40 4.31 11.10 -13.83
C PRO A 40 3.30 10.57 -12.82
N PHE A 41 3.36 11.10 -11.61
CA PHE A 41 2.27 10.98 -10.65
C PHE A 41 1.13 11.93 -11.01
N THR A 42 -0.09 11.55 -10.69
CA THR A 42 -1.28 12.38 -10.80
C THR A 42 -1.81 12.75 -9.41
N ASP A 43 -2.44 13.91 -9.28
CA ASP A 43 -3.05 14.30 -8.00
C ASP A 43 -4.19 13.34 -7.65
N GLY A 44 -4.04 12.65 -6.54
CA GLY A 44 -5.06 11.74 -6.02
C GLY A 44 -6.13 12.44 -5.19
N GLY A 45 -5.86 13.68 -4.76
CA GLY A 45 -6.76 14.51 -3.98
C GLY A 45 -6.53 14.45 -2.48
N VAL A 46 -7.50 14.96 -1.75
CA VAL A 46 -7.51 15.02 -0.30
C VAL A 46 -8.36 13.88 0.26
N HIS A 47 -7.93 13.33 1.38
CA HIS A 47 -8.68 12.39 2.20
C HIS A 47 -9.20 13.09 3.48
N PRO A 48 -10.33 13.79 3.45
CA PRO A 48 -10.76 14.61 4.58
C PRO A 48 -10.94 13.82 5.87
N ARG A 49 -11.41 12.57 5.74
CA ARG A 49 -11.59 11.66 6.88
C ARG A 49 -10.28 11.37 7.62
N TYR A 50 -9.16 11.28 6.89
CA TYR A 50 -7.86 10.92 7.45
C TYR A 50 -6.94 12.12 7.63
N GLY A 51 -7.32 13.29 7.12
CA GLY A 51 -6.48 14.49 7.16
C GLY A 51 -5.19 14.34 6.36
N THR A 52 -5.24 13.69 5.20
CA THR A 52 -4.09 13.46 4.33
C THR A 52 -4.40 13.87 2.89
N ARG A 53 -3.36 14.03 2.08
CA ARG A 53 -3.47 14.11 0.63
C ARG A 53 -2.50 13.15 -0.03
N ASN A 54 -2.78 12.76 -1.26
CA ASN A 54 -1.87 11.90 -2.01
C ASN A 54 -1.70 12.30 -3.47
N ALA A 55 -0.63 11.75 -4.07
CA ALA A 55 -0.46 11.61 -5.50
C ALA A 55 -0.28 10.13 -5.83
N VAL A 56 -0.75 9.70 -6.99
CA VAL A 56 -0.75 8.29 -7.40
C VAL A 56 -0.04 8.12 -8.74
N LEU A 57 0.74 7.06 -8.87
CA LEU A 57 1.33 6.60 -10.11
C LEU A 57 0.73 5.24 -10.47
N PRO A 58 -0.19 5.17 -11.43
CA PRO A 58 -0.70 3.90 -11.95
C PRO A 58 0.43 3.07 -12.57
N LEU A 59 0.48 1.78 -12.25
CA LEU A 59 1.49 0.87 -12.79
C LEU A 59 0.87 -0.10 -13.80
N ILE A 60 0.24 -1.15 -13.29
CA ILE A 60 -0.54 -2.14 -14.04
C ILE A 60 -1.98 -2.12 -13.51
N PRO A 61 -2.97 -2.67 -14.23
CA PRO A 61 -4.32 -2.79 -13.69
C PRO A 61 -4.34 -3.48 -12.31
N GLY A 62 -4.84 -2.78 -11.29
CA GLY A 62 -4.91 -3.26 -9.91
C GLY A 62 -3.69 -2.92 -9.04
N CYS A 63 -2.65 -2.25 -9.58
CA CYS A 63 -1.46 -1.88 -8.79
C CYS A 63 -1.01 -0.44 -9.06
N TYR A 64 -0.62 0.30 -8.00
CA TYR A 64 -0.12 1.67 -8.11
C TYR A 64 0.88 2.02 -6.98
N VAL A 65 1.58 3.13 -7.13
CA VAL A 65 2.37 3.75 -6.07
C VAL A 65 1.62 4.97 -5.54
N GLU A 66 1.56 5.12 -4.24
CA GLU A 66 1.03 6.28 -3.55
C GLU A 66 2.16 7.07 -2.90
N VAL A 67 2.22 8.38 -3.12
CA VAL A 67 2.93 9.32 -2.25
C VAL A 67 1.89 10.03 -1.41
N VAL A 68 2.03 10.01 -0.09
CA VAL A 68 1.03 10.54 0.84
C VAL A 68 1.67 11.52 1.84
N ALA A 69 0.96 12.60 2.16
CA ALA A 69 1.38 13.59 3.13
C ALA A 69 0.28 13.91 4.14
N PRO A 70 0.63 14.20 5.42
CA PRO A 70 -0.33 14.66 6.40
C PRO A 70 -0.71 16.11 6.14
N LEU A 71 -1.95 16.46 6.42
CA LEU A 71 -2.41 17.85 6.41
C LEU A 71 -2.44 18.40 7.85
N ASP A 72 -2.40 19.70 7.99
CA ASP A 72 -2.70 20.39 9.25
C ASP A 72 -4.23 20.40 9.46
N HIS A 73 -4.73 19.25 9.91
CA HIS A 73 -6.16 19.02 10.10
C HIS A 73 -6.40 18.10 11.31
N PRO A 74 -7.42 18.35 12.15
CA PRO A 74 -7.71 17.52 13.34
C PRO A 74 -7.88 16.02 13.03
N SER A 75 -8.41 15.66 11.86
CA SER A 75 -8.56 14.27 11.45
C SER A 75 -7.23 13.53 11.34
N THR A 76 -6.12 14.23 11.06
CA THR A 76 -4.80 13.59 10.96
C THR A 76 -4.39 12.95 12.28
N ASP A 77 -4.69 13.59 13.41
CA ASP A 77 -4.37 13.06 14.73
C ASP A 77 -5.48 12.14 15.27
N ALA A 78 -6.70 12.31 14.81
CA ALA A 78 -7.84 11.52 15.26
C ALA A 78 -7.87 10.12 14.61
N MET A 79 -7.39 9.98 13.37
CA MET A 79 -7.53 8.75 12.59
C MET A 79 -6.22 7.96 12.50
N PRO A 80 -6.27 6.61 12.58
CA PRO A 80 -5.07 5.76 12.56
C PRO A 80 -4.18 6.02 11.32
N PHE A 81 -4.75 6.08 10.13
CA PHE A 81 -3.99 6.33 8.90
C PHE A 81 -3.30 7.68 8.92
N GLY A 82 -4.00 8.75 9.33
CA GLY A 82 -3.40 10.09 9.44
C GLY A 82 -2.23 10.12 10.42
N ARG A 83 -2.37 9.46 11.58
CA ARG A 83 -1.29 9.34 12.59
C ARG A 83 -0.08 8.58 12.04
N ALA A 84 -0.31 7.46 11.32
CA ALA A 84 0.77 6.69 10.71
C ALA A 84 1.55 7.53 9.69
N VAL A 85 0.84 8.23 8.79
CA VAL A 85 1.46 9.13 7.82
C VAL A 85 2.25 10.24 8.49
N ARG A 86 1.69 10.90 9.51
CA ARG A 86 2.37 11.97 10.26
C ARG A 86 3.60 11.47 10.99
N ARG A 87 3.49 10.30 11.66
CA ARG A 87 4.64 9.67 12.33
C ARG A 87 5.77 9.39 11.34
N ARG A 88 5.47 8.74 10.20
CA ARG A 88 6.49 8.41 9.21
C ARG A 88 7.11 9.68 8.58
N ALA A 89 6.30 10.70 8.29
CA ALA A 89 6.79 11.98 7.81
C ALA A 89 7.74 12.67 8.81
N ALA A 90 7.41 12.65 10.10
CA ALA A 90 8.25 13.22 11.17
C ALA A 90 9.59 12.48 11.35
N LEU A 91 9.66 11.21 10.96
CA LEU A 91 10.89 10.41 10.93
C LEU A 91 11.74 10.61 9.66
N GLY A 92 11.42 11.60 8.83
CA GLY A 92 12.16 11.90 7.59
C GLY A 92 11.49 11.38 6.32
N GLY A 93 10.33 10.75 6.42
CA GLY A 93 9.62 10.16 5.30
C GLY A 93 10.09 8.74 4.96
N GLY A 94 9.64 8.21 3.82
CA GLY A 94 9.98 6.87 3.37
C GLY A 94 8.76 5.95 3.24
N TRP A 95 9.01 4.66 3.04
CA TRP A 95 7.94 3.68 2.91
C TRP A 95 7.09 3.63 4.19
N LEU A 96 5.79 3.81 4.02
CA LEU A 96 4.81 3.72 5.09
C LEU A 96 4.30 2.28 5.26
N GLY A 97 4.16 1.57 4.15
CA GLY A 97 3.65 0.22 4.14
C GLY A 97 3.21 -0.24 2.75
N TRP A 98 2.70 -1.45 2.71
CA TRP A 98 2.19 -2.11 1.53
C TRP A 98 0.75 -2.58 1.76
N VAL A 99 -0.02 -2.69 0.69
CA VAL A 99 -1.46 -2.93 0.73
C VAL A 99 -1.81 -4.08 -0.16
N VAL A 100 -2.61 -4.98 0.36
CA VAL A 100 -3.05 -6.19 -0.36
C VAL A 100 -4.50 -6.05 -0.76
N GLY A 101 -4.75 -6.10 -2.06
CA GLY A 101 -6.09 -6.14 -2.64
C GLY A 101 -6.70 -7.53 -2.56
N VAL A 102 -7.97 -7.58 -2.19
CA VAL A 102 -8.77 -8.80 -2.15
C VAL A 102 -10.12 -8.56 -2.82
N ASP A 103 -10.71 -9.63 -3.34
CA ASP A 103 -12.03 -9.53 -3.99
C ASP A 103 -13.19 -9.57 -2.99
N ASP A 104 -12.96 -10.12 -1.79
CA ASP A 104 -13.94 -10.22 -0.72
C ASP A 104 -13.23 -10.25 0.65
N LEU A 105 -13.57 -9.30 1.52
CA LEU A 105 -13.04 -9.23 2.88
C LEU A 105 -13.76 -10.15 3.89
N ALA A 106 -14.93 -10.70 3.57
CA ALA A 106 -15.69 -11.49 4.54
C ALA A 106 -14.94 -12.72 5.09
N PRO A 107 -14.14 -13.47 4.30
CA PRO A 107 -13.30 -14.54 4.83
C PRO A 107 -12.25 -14.04 5.84
N PHE A 108 -11.67 -12.87 5.58
CA PHE A 108 -10.67 -12.24 6.46
C PHE A 108 -11.31 -11.71 7.74
N GLU A 109 -12.48 -11.05 7.66
CA GLU A 109 -13.25 -10.62 8.84
C GLU A 109 -13.51 -11.80 9.79
N LYS A 110 -13.95 -12.93 9.21
CA LYS A 110 -14.23 -14.14 9.99
C LYS A 110 -12.95 -14.73 10.63
N ARG A 111 -11.86 -14.82 9.88
CA ARG A 111 -10.62 -15.41 10.35
C ARG A 111 -9.91 -14.53 11.38
N LEU A 112 -9.85 -13.23 11.14
CA LEU A 112 -9.19 -12.26 12.02
C LEU A 112 -10.05 -11.84 13.22
N GLY A 113 -11.35 -12.22 13.23
CA GLY A 113 -12.27 -11.90 14.32
C GLY A 113 -12.56 -10.39 14.46
N ARG A 114 -12.41 -9.61 13.36
CA ARG A 114 -12.63 -8.17 13.36
C ARG A 114 -13.38 -7.72 12.11
N PRO A 115 -14.29 -6.72 12.23
CA PRO A 115 -14.98 -6.17 11.07
C PRO A 115 -14.06 -5.31 10.22
N SER A 116 -14.34 -5.21 8.92
CA SER A 116 -13.75 -4.21 8.06
C SER A 116 -14.34 -2.83 8.34
N ALA A 117 -13.56 -1.80 8.09
CA ALA A 117 -13.99 -0.42 8.10
C ALA A 117 -14.24 0.10 6.68
N GLU A 118 -15.27 0.91 6.50
CA GLU A 118 -15.52 1.60 5.25
C GLU A 118 -14.58 2.78 5.07
N GLY A 119 -14.07 2.97 3.86
CA GLY A 119 -13.31 4.12 3.43
C GLY A 119 -13.91 4.73 2.18
N HIS A 120 -13.75 6.02 2.04
CA HIS A 120 -14.12 6.74 0.82
C HIS A 120 -13.28 8.00 0.65
N ARG A 121 -13.13 8.43 -0.59
CA ARG A 121 -12.60 9.74 -0.95
C ARG A 121 -13.17 10.21 -2.28
N ARG A 122 -13.14 11.53 -2.49
CA ARG A 122 -13.50 12.11 -3.79
C ARG A 122 -12.22 12.56 -4.50
N ARG A 123 -12.05 12.10 -5.72
CA ARG A 123 -10.95 12.52 -6.60
C ARG A 123 -11.15 13.98 -7.04
N PRO A 124 -10.09 14.68 -7.52
CA PRO A 124 -10.22 16.06 -8.05
C PRO A 124 -11.23 16.19 -9.20
N ASP A 125 -11.42 15.12 -10.00
CA ASP A 125 -12.42 15.07 -11.07
C ASP A 125 -13.85 14.83 -10.58
N GLY A 126 -14.08 14.74 -9.26
CA GLY A 126 -15.37 14.55 -8.63
C GLY A 126 -15.81 13.10 -8.45
N VAL A 127 -15.08 12.13 -8.98
CA VAL A 127 -15.41 10.70 -8.82
C VAL A 127 -15.27 10.28 -7.35
N LEU A 128 -16.31 9.65 -6.81
CA LEU A 128 -16.29 9.06 -5.47
C LEU A 128 -15.68 7.67 -5.56
N LEU A 129 -14.61 7.45 -4.82
CA LEU A 129 -14.02 6.13 -4.61
C LEU A 129 -14.47 5.60 -3.26
N GLU A 130 -14.84 4.32 -3.23
CA GLU A 130 -15.30 3.64 -2.02
C GLU A 130 -14.60 2.28 -1.89
N TRP A 131 -14.26 1.92 -0.66
CA TRP A 131 -13.62 0.64 -0.35
C TRP A 131 -13.96 0.18 1.07
N ARG A 132 -13.64 -1.06 1.37
CA ARG A 132 -13.56 -1.61 2.72
C ARG A 132 -12.13 -2.00 3.03
N GLN A 133 -11.74 -2.00 4.31
CA GLN A 133 -10.37 -2.27 4.71
C GLN A 133 -10.27 -2.88 6.10
N ILE A 134 -9.21 -3.67 6.31
CA ILE A 134 -8.82 -4.24 7.61
C ILE A 134 -7.32 -3.99 7.79
N GLY A 135 -6.89 -3.53 8.96
CA GLY A 135 -5.46 -3.46 9.27
C GLY A 135 -4.86 -2.06 9.30
N LEU A 136 -5.66 -0.99 9.34
CA LEU A 136 -5.10 0.37 9.42
C LEU A 136 -4.37 0.68 10.74
N LEU A 137 -4.72 0.01 11.84
CA LEU A 137 -4.04 0.20 13.12
C LEU A 137 -2.64 -0.40 13.08
N GLU A 138 -2.45 -1.46 12.32
CA GLU A 138 -1.17 -2.16 12.15
C GLU A 138 -0.10 -1.26 11.54
N LEU A 139 -0.47 -0.26 10.72
CA LEU A 139 0.49 0.74 10.24
C LEU A 139 1.23 1.51 11.35
N ILE A 140 0.67 1.50 12.57
CA ILE A 140 1.28 2.14 13.75
C ILE A 140 1.82 1.10 14.72
N GLU A 141 1.05 0.03 14.95
CA GLU A 141 1.33 -0.97 16.00
C GLU A 141 2.27 -2.06 15.53
N ASP A 142 2.18 -2.42 14.25
CA ASP A 142 3.00 -3.48 13.63
C ASP A 142 3.18 -3.21 12.11
N PRO A 143 4.07 -2.28 11.72
CA PRO A 143 4.19 -1.79 10.33
C PRO A 143 4.59 -2.85 9.29
N GLN A 144 5.02 -4.04 9.69
CA GLN A 144 5.27 -5.15 8.77
C GLN A 144 3.98 -5.69 8.13
N ILE A 145 2.86 -5.57 8.86
CA ILE A 145 1.57 -6.13 8.45
C ILE A 145 0.91 -5.24 7.40
N PRO A 146 0.57 -5.78 6.21
CA PRO A 146 -0.16 -5.02 5.21
C PRO A 146 -1.61 -4.85 5.65
N TYR A 147 -2.22 -3.72 5.35
CA TYR A 147 -3.66 -3.71 5.44
C TYR A 147 -4.32 -4.29 4.17
N LEU A 148 -5.51 -4.85 4.35
CA LEU A 148 -6.30 -5.48 3.30
C LEU A 148 -7.32 -4.49 2.77
N ILE A 149 -7.50 -4.43 1.45
CA ILE A 149 -8.46 -3.54 0.81
C ILE A 149 -9.35 -4.31 -0.18
N GLU A 150 -10.64 -4.01 -0.12
CA GLU A 150 -11.65 -4.43 -1.08
C GLU A 150 -12.28 -3.20 -1.71
N TRP A 151 -12.00 -2.95 -2.99
CA TRP A 151 -12.56 -1.83 -3.72
C TRP A 151 -14.03 -2.05 -4.06
N ARG A 152 -14.84 -1.02 -3.85
CA ARG A 152 -16.28 -0.99 -4.17
C ARG A 152 -16.59 -0.18 -5.43
N CYS A 153 -15.60 0.44 -6.03
CA CYS A 153 -15.73 1.16 -7.29
C CYS A 153 -15.46 0.24 -8.49
N PRO A 154 -15.97 0.58 -9.69
CA PRO A 154 -15.64 -0.13 -10.92
C PRO A 154 -14.13 -0.10 -11.20
N PRO A 155 -13.54 -1.14 -11.83
CA PRO A 155 -12.10 -1.18 -12.16
C PRO A 155 -11.59 0.05 -12.92
N ALA A 156 -12.42 0.65 -13.79
CA ALA A 156 -12.08 1.86 -14.54
C ALA A 156 -11.92 3.12 -13.64
N GLN A 157 -12.38 3.07 -12.40
CA GLN A 157 -12.23 4.15 -11.42
C GLN A 157 -11.11 3.88 -10.40
N HIS A 158 -10.59 2.65 -10.37
CA HIS A 158 -9.48 2.28 -9.48
C HIS A 158 -8.28 3.23 -9.68
N PRO A 159 -7.51 3.59 -8.63
CA PRO A 159 -6.35 4.48 -8.76
C PRO A 159 -5.31 4.03 -9.78
N SER A 160 -5.23 2.73 -10.08
CA SER A 160 -4.36 2.18 -11.13
C SER A 160 -4.96 2.25 -12.54
N ALA A 161 -6.18 2.77 -12.71
CA ALA A 161 -6.79 2.88 -14.03
C ALA A 161 -5.92 3.79 -14.92
N GLY A 162 -5.55 3.28 -16.09
CA GLY A 162 -4.62 3.97 -17.00
C GLY A 162 -3.15 3.56 -16.84
N GLY A 163 -2.82 2.68 -15.92
CA GLY A 163 -1.50 2.05 -15.87
C GLY A 163 -1.23 1.25 -17.15
N ASP A 164 -0.09 1.49 -17.77
CA ASP A 164 0.29 0.92 -19.07
C ASP A 164 1.33 -0.21 -18.97
N GLY A 165 1.78 -0.51 -17.73
CA GLY A 165 2.75 -1.56 -17.46
C GLY A 165 4.20 -1.22 -17.83
N GLN A 166 4.50 0.01 -18.21
CA GLN A 166 5.88 0.42 -18.47
C GLN A 166 6.71 0.47 -17.17
N VAL A 167 6.05 0.74 -16.06
CA VAL A 167 6.65 0.64 -14.72
C VAL A 167 5.92 -0.46 -13.97
N SER A 168 6.66 -1.35 -13.33
CA SER A 168 6.10 -2.41 -12.48
C SER A 168 6.95 -2.63 -11.24
N ILE A 169 6.31 -3.04 -10.14
CA ILE A 169 7.01 -3.50 -8.95
C ILE A 169 7.46 -4.95 -9.19
N THR A 170 8.74 -5.22 -8.97
CA THR A 170 9.33 -6.55 -9.14
C THR A 170 9.64 -7.23 -7.82
N ARG A 171 9.94 -6.43 -6.78
CA ARG A 171 10.28 -6.96 -5.46
C ARG A 171 9.90 -5.98 -4.36
N LEU A 172 9.45 -6.53 -3.23
CA LEU A 172 9.36 -5.84 -1.95
C LEU A 172 10.43 -6.40 -1.02
N GLU A 173 11.09 -5.54 -0.26
CA GLU A 173 11.90 -5.95 0.87
C GLU A 173 11.18 -5.57 2.15
N ILE A 174 10.87 -6.57 2.96
CA ILE A 174 10.07 -6.42 4.17
C ILE A 174 10.89 -6.94 5.35
N ALA A 175 11.18 -6.07 6.30
CA ALA A 175 11.76 -6.45 7.57
C ALA A 175 10.66 -6.89 8.52
N GLY A 176 10.75 -8.12 9.04
CA GLY A 176 9.75 -8.60 9.98
C GLY A 176 9.63 -10.12 10.05
N GLU A 177 8.68 -10.54 10.84
CA GLU A 177 8.39 -11.96 11.04
C GLU A 177 7.49 -12.50 9.92
N ARG A 178 8.10 -13.13 8.93
CA ARG A 178 7.41 -13.75 7.80
C ARG A 178 6.20 -14.59 8.22
N GLY A 179 6.35 -15.40 9.29
CA GLY A 179 5.27 -16.27 9.78
C GLY A 179 4.02 -15.49 10.17
N ALA A 180 4.17 -14.39 10.89
CA ALA A 180 3.08 -13.53 11.31
C ALA A 180 2.36 -12.89 10.10
N ILE A 181 3.13 -12.47 9.10
CA ILE A 181 2.57 -11.87 7.87
C ILE A 181 1.78 -12.92 7.06
N LEU A 182 2.32 -14.14 6.88
CA LEU A 182 1.63 -15.21 6.17
C LEU A 182 0.35 -15.66 6.90
N GLU A 183 0.38 -15.71 8.23
CA GLU A 183 -0.80 -15.96 9.05
C GLU A 183 -1.85 -14.86 8.87
N TRP A 184 -1.42 -13.58 8.89
CA TRP A 184 -2.29 -12.44 8.62
C TRP A 184 -2.96 -12.52 7.23
N LEU A 185 -2.20 -12.87 6.21
CA LEU A 185 -2.72 -13.05 4.85
C LEU A 185 -3.55 -14.33 4.70
N GLY A 186 -3.43 -15.28 5.61
CA GLY A 186 -4.14 -16.58 5.56
C GLY A 186 -3.64 -17.51 4.46
N THR A 187 -2.37 -17.39 4.11
CA THR A 187 -1.72 -18.23 3.11
C THR A 187 -0.48 -18.91 3.70
N PRO A 188 -0.29 -20.23 3.47
CA PRO A 188 0.95 -20.91 3.83
C PRO A 188 2.04 -20.74 2.77
N GLU A 189 1.72 -20.13 1.64
CA GLU A 189 2.63 -19.99 0.50
C GLU A 189 3.83 -19.10 0.86
N VAL A 190 4.99 -19.52 0.40
CA VAL A 190 6.26 -18.81 0.63
C VAL A 190 6.25 -17.43 -0.01
N ASP A 191 5.55 -17.31 -1.12
CA ASP A 191 5.43 -16.11 -1.92
C ASP A 191 3.94 -15.73 -1.99
N PRO A 192 3.46 -14.86 -1.10
CA PRO A 192 2.03 -14.55 -0.99
C PRO A 192 1.50 -13.71 -2.15
N LEU A 193 2.39 -13.06 -2.90
CA LEU A 193 2.05 -12.17 -4.01
C LEU A 193 2.47 -12.83 -5.34
N PRO A 194 1.54 -13.26 -6.21
CA PRO A 194 1.87 -14.06 -7.39
C PRO A 194 2.80 -13.37 -8.39
N GLU A 195 2.80 -12.04 -8.42
CA GLU A 195 3.48 -11.25 -9.44
C GLU A 195 4.65 -10.42 -8.90
N VAL A 196 4.86 -10.43 -7.57
CA VAL A 196 5.88 -9.62 -6.90
C VAL A 196 6.67 -10.50 -5.94
N HIS A 197 7.98 -10.56 -6.13
CA HIS A 197 8.85 -11.28 -5.21
C HIS A 197 8.93 -10.56 -3.87
N VAL A 198 8.82 -11.30 -2.75
CA VAL A 198 9.00 -10.74 -1.40
C VAL A 198 10.30 -11.24 -0.81
N ASN A 199 11.23 -10.33 -0.60
CA ASN A 199 12.47 -10.60 0.14
C ASN A 199 12.25 -10.29 1.63
N TRP A 200 12.33 -11.33 2.45
CA TRP A 200 12.13 -11.24 3.89
C TRP A 200 13.47 -10.96 4.57
N LEU A 201 13.53 -9.85 5.30
CA LEU A 201 14.70 -9.43 6.08
C LEU A 201 14.40 -9.58 7.56
N GLU A 202 15.40 -10.06 8.31
CA GLU A 202 15.31 -9.97 9.76
C GLU A 202 15.42 -8.49 10.17
N PRO A 203 14.63 -8.02 11.15
CA PRO A 203 14.69 -6.62 11.58
C PRO A 203 16.09 -6.17 11.99
N ALA A 204 16.89 -7.06 12.56
CA ALA A 204 18.29 -6.78 12.96
C ALA A 204 19.25 -6.59 11.78
N ASP A 205 18.89 -7.04 10.57
CA ASP A 205 19.72 -6.93 9.36
C ASP A 205 19.44 -5.65 8.57
N VAL A 206 18.49 -4.85 9.04
CA VAL A 206 18.11 -3.60 8.38
C VAL A 206 18.92 -2.45 8.96
N ASP A 207 19.90 -1.98 8.20
CA ASP A 207 20.61 -0.73 8.48
C ASP A 207 19.70 0.46 8.10
N SER A 208 18.60 0.58 8.81
CA SER A 208 17.65 1.69 8.59
C SER A 208 17.74 2.65 9.78
N ALA A 209 17.70 3.94 9.50
CA ALA A 209 17.62 4.99 10.52
C ALA A 209 16.41 4.83 11.46
N TYR A 210 15.62 3.78 11.27
CA TYR A 210 14.32 3.61 11.91
C TYR A 210 14.18 2.34 12.75
N ASP A 211 15.10 1.38 12.69
CA ASP A 211 15.11 0.09 13.44
C ASP A 211 13.72 -0.56 13.60
N GLU A 212 12.77 -0.23 12.70
CA GLU A 212 11.40 -0.70 12.77
C GLU A 212 11.12 -1.74 11.68
N ALA A 213 10.36 -2.78 12.03
CA ALA A 213 9.79 -3.71 11.08
C ALA A 213 8.89 -2.97 10.06
N GLY A 214 8.81 -3.46 8.82
CA GLY A 214 7.97 -2.87 7.78
C GLY A 214 8.54 -2.98 6.39
N LEU A 215 7.95 -2.25 5.46
CA LEU A 215 8.44 -2.14 4.09
C LEU A 215 9.71 -1.28 4.07
N VAL A 216 10.83 -1.87 3.67
CA VAL A 216 12.17 -1.24 3.69
C VAL A 216 12.51 -0.68 2.31
N ALA A 217 12.28 -1.46 1.26
CA ALA A 217 12.61 -1.07 -0.09
C ALA A 217 11.65 -1.67 -1.10
N VAL A 218 11.56 -1.01 -2.25
CA VAL A 218 10.78 -1.49 -3.40
C VAL A 218 11.65 -1.41 -4.65
N ASP A 219 11.75 -2.53 -5.36
CA ASP A 219 12.42 -2.58 -6.66
C ASP A 219 11.39 -2.49 -7.79
N PHE A 220 11.72 -1.69 -8.77
CA PHE A 220 10.91 -1.44 -9.95
C PHE A 220 11.64 -1.85 -11.24
N ALA A 221 10.91 -2.41 -12.19
CA ALA A 221 11.30 -2.40 -13.59
C ALA A 221 10.74 -1.12 -14.23
N THR A 222 11.60 -0.39 -14.95
CA THR A 222 11.23 0.84 -15.66
C THR A 222 11.75 0.81 -17.10
N PRO A 223 11.27 1.68 -18.01
CA PRO A 223 11.81 1.79 -19.36
C PRO A 223 13.30 2.13 -19.41
N HIS A 224 13.85 2.68 -18.34
CA HIS A 224 15.25 3.10 -18.25
C HIS A 224 16.14 2.10 -17.50
N GLY A 225 15.58 0.94 -17.11
CA GLY A 225 16.26 -0.09 -16.33
C GLY A 225 15.68 -0.25 -14.92
N PRO A 226 16.27 -1.13 -14.11
CA PRO A 226 15.82 -1.36 -12.75
C PRO A 226 16.09 -0.15 -11.84
N VAL A 227 15.14 0.16 -10.98
CA VAL A 227 15.24 1.24 -9.98
C VAL A 227 14.89 0.67 -8.62
N ARG A 228 15.71 0.95 -7.62
CA ARG A 228 15.43 0.66 -6.21
C ARG A 228 15.15 1.96 -5.46
N ILE A 229 14.13 1.94 -4.63
CA ILE A 229 13.76 3.04 -3.73
C ILE A 229 13.72 2.48 -2.32
N ASP A 230 14.55 3.05 -1.44
CA ASP A 230 14.59 2.77 -0.02
C ASP A 230 13.73 3.75 0.77
#